data_0d2056128fe6c883ecef0901b3a8f725
#
_entry.id   0d2056128fe6c883ecef0901b3a8f725
#
_cell.length_a   1.000
_cell.length_b   1.000
_cell.length_c   1.000
_cell.angle_alpha   90.00
_cell.angle_beta   90.00
_cell.angle_gamma   90.00
#
_symmetry.space_group_name_H-M   'P 1'
#
loop_
_entity.id
_entity.type
_entity.pdbx_description
1 polymer ?
#
loop_
_entity_poly.entity_id
_entity_poly.type
_entity_poly.pdbx_seq_one_letter_code
_entity_poly.pdbx_strand_id
1 'polypeptide(L)'
;LNSLSLPVDVDYAVMINANELIGHNGGTNNAVELIFSEKKNSPIDIVRIATHVGDIKKCQFIAKSLQKLGYRVFLNLMQIDSIDKSTLSYIVKQVQSWSCIEVFYFADSFGNMNTDSISDTVIAIKNEWDSDIGIHAHDNKGHALVNSISAVDFGVSYVDATILGMGRGAGNTKMETLLVEIAGLNLGEYYPDALFPLALQDFNELQKKYNWGSSIYYYLSAVHGIHPTYIQAM
;
A
#
# COMPACT_ATOMS: atom_id res chain seq x y z
N LEU A 1 -15.45 13.92 2.05
CA LEU A 1 -15.54 13.62 0.62
C LEU A 1 -16.87 14.06 0.00
N ASN A 2 -18.01 13.89 0.69
CA ASN A 2 -19.34 14.25 0.15
C ASN A 2 -19.50 15.75 -0.23
N SER A 3 -18.63 16.63 0.24
CA SER A 3 -18.60 18.07 -0.10
C SER A 3 -17.70 18.42 -1.27
N LEU A 4 -16.98 17.44 -1.82
CA LEU A 4 -16.07 17.63 -2.95
C LEU A 4 -16.74 17.17 -4.24
N SER A 5 -16.44 17.87 -5.35
CA SER A 5 -16.76 17.38 -6.69
C SER A 5 -15.71 16.35 -7.08
N LEU A 6 -16.03 15.08 -6.91
CA LEU A 6 -15.12 13.98 -7.19
C LEU A 6 -15.29 13.51 -8.65
N PRO A 7 -14.20 13.22 -9.40
CA PRO A 7 -14.26 12.50 -10.66
C PRO A 7 -15.05 11.19 -10.53
N VAL A 8 -15.80 10.81 -11.55
CA VAL A 8 -16.68 9.63 -11.51
C VAL A 8 -16.07 8.36 -12.13
N ASP A 9 -14.94 8.52 -12.79
CA ASP A 9 -14.22 7.51 -13.58
C ASP A 9 -13.01 6.92 -12.86
N VAL A 10 -12.92 7.15 -11.54
CA VAL A 10 -11.88 6.60 -10.67
C VAL A 10 -12.50 5.96 -9.42
N ASP A 11 -11.89 4.90 -8.93
CA ASP A 11 -12.27 4.27 -7.67
C ASP A 11 -11.63 5.00 -6.49
N TYR A 12 -12.41 5.26 -5.45
CA TYR A 12 -11.92 5.88 -4.20
C TYR A 12 -11.64 4.82 -3.16
N ALA A 13 -10.41 4.80 -2.67
CA ALA A 13 -9.96 3.87 -1.65
C ALA A 13 -9.63 4.56 -0.33
N VAL A 14 -9.93 3.89 0.78
CA VAL A 14 -9.42 4.25 2.11
C VAL A 14 -8.67 3.07 2.71
N MET A 15 -7.68 3.38 3.55
CA MET A 15 -6.95 2.36 4.28
C MET A 15 -7.29 2.43 5.77
N ILE A 16 -7.44 1.25 6.40
CA ILE A 16 -7.65 1.08 7.84
C ILE A 16 -6.58 0.17 8.42
N ASN A 17 -6.16 0.45 9.65
CA ASN A 17 -5.33 -0.47 10.41
C ASN A 17 -6.19 -1.53 11.10
N ALA A 18 -5.90 -2.80 10.86
CA ALA A 18 -6.62 -3.90 11.49
C ALA A 18 -6.62 -3.80 13.03
N ASN A 19 -5.49 -3.38 13.63
CA ASN A 19 -5.34 -3.26 15.08
C ASN A 19 -6.34 -2.28 15.72
N GLU A 20 -6.72 -1.21 15.02
CA GLU A 20 -7.68 -0.23 15.53
C GLU A 20 -9.09 -0.84 15.66
N LEU A 21 -9.42 -1.79 14.79
CA LEU A 21 -10.71 -2.49 14.83
C LEU A 21 -10.70 -3.70 15.76
N ILE A 22 -9.58 -4.44 15.81
CA ILE A 22 -9.45 -5.66 16.59
C ILE A 22 -9.55 -5.39 18.10
N GLY A 23 -9.03 -4.25 18.57
CA GLY A 23 -9.02 -3.85 19.98
C GLY A 23 -10.30 -3.18 20.47
N HIS A 24 -11.33 -3.03 19.64
CA HIS A 24 -12.53 -2.30 19.99
C HIS A 24 -13.39 -3.03 21.03
N ASN A 25 -13.83 -2.32 22.09
CA ASN A 25 -14.58 -2.89 23.22
C ASN A 25 -15.94 -3.53 22.85
N GLY A 26 -16.50 -3.23 21.69
CA GLY A 26 -17.74 -3.81 21.17
C GLY A 26 -17.55 -5.01 20.24
N GLY A 27 -16.31 -5.47 20.04
CA GLY A 27 -15.95 -6.50 19.06
C GLY A 27 -15.72 -5.97 17.65
N THR A 28 -14.98 -6.72 16.85
CA THR A 28 -14.49 -6.30 15.53
C THR A 28 -15.60 -5.98 14.53
N ASN A 29 -16.71 -6.74 14.54
CA ASN A 29 -17.83 -6.48 13.63
C ASN A 29 -18.52 -5.16 13.94
N ASN A 30 -18.79 -4.89 15.21
CA ASN A 30 -19.38 -3.62 15.63
C ASN A 30 -18.46 -2.44 15.27
N ALA A 31 -17.14 -2.59 15.38
CA ALA A 31 -16.19 -1.56 14.98
C ALA A 31 -16.27 -1.22 13.48
N VAL A 32 -16.44 -2.23 12.62
CA VAL A 32 -16.62 -1.99 11.17
C VAL A 32 -17.92 -1.24 10.91
N GLU A 33 -19.04 -1.65 11.50
CA GLU A 33 -20.35 -1.03 11.29
C GLU A 33 -20.46 0.39 11.87
N LEU A 34 -19.64 0.74 12.88
CA LEU A 34 -19.55 2.10 13.42
C LEU A 34 -18.80 3.06 12.48
N ILE A 35 -17.85 2.55 11.70
CA ILE A 35 -17.00 3.37 10.82
C ILE A 35 -17.53 3.42 9.41
N PHE A 36 -18.09 2.32 8.91
CA PHE A 36 -18.52 2.17 7.53
C PHE A 36 -20.04 1.98 7.42
N SER A 37 -20.68 2.85 6.65
CA SER A 37 -22.05 2.64 6.16
C SER A 37 -22.07 1.65 5.00
N GLU A 38 -23.25 1.22 4.52
CA GLU A 38 -23.34 0.49 3.27
C GLU A 38 -22.73 1.30 2.10
N LYS A 39 -22.03 0.62 1.18
CA LYS A 39 -21.35 1.22 0.02
C LYS A 39 -22.22 2.20 -0.76
N LYS A 40 -23.52 1.88 -0.95
CA LYS A 40 -24.44 2.75 -1.69
C LYS A 40 -24.60 4.16 -1.10
N ASN A 41 -24.24 4.35 0.18
CA ASN A 41 -24.32 5.62 0.90
C ASN A 41 -22.93 6.27 1.08
N SER A 42 -21.90 5.74 0.43
CA SER A 42 -20.51 6.16 0.58
C SER A 42 -19.89 6.46 -0.79
N PRO A 43 -19.07 7.50 -0.93
CA PRO A 43 -18.28 7.73 -2.14
C PRO A 43 -17.07 6.78 -2.23
N ILE A 44 -16.79 6.00 -1.19
CA ILE A 44 -15.66 5.07 -1.16
C ILE A 44 -16.06 3.77 -1.85
N ASP A 45 -15.18 3.26 -2.71
CA ASP A 45 -15.36 2.00 -3.45
C ASP A 45 -14.59 0.86 -2.82
N ILE A 46 -13.40 1.15 -2.31
CA ILE A 46 -12.42 0.17 -1.85
C ILE A 46 -12.03 0.47 -0.40
N VAL A 47 -12.00 -0.59 0.42
CA VAL A 47 -11.37 -0.51 1.75
C VAL A 47 -10.17 -1.43 1.78
N ARG A 48 -8.98 -0.87 2.03
CA ARG A 48 -7.72 -1.60 2.17
C ARG A 48 -7.39 -1.81 3.63
N ILE A 49 -7.27 -3.07 4.05
CA ILE A 49 -6.95 -3.47 5.41
C ILE A 49 -5.43 -3.61 5.53
N ALA A 50 -4.78 -2.71 6.28
CA ALA A 50 -3.37 -2.85 6.62
C ALA A 50 -3.21 -3.69 7.88
N THR A 51 -2.36 -4.72 7.83
CA THR A 51 -2.19 -5.68 8.91
C THR A 51 -0.77 -6.20 9.01
N HIS A 52 -0.38 -6.62 10.22
CA HIS A 52 0.81 -7.41 10.47
C HIS A 52 0.49 -8.91 10.48
N VAL A 53 1.53 -9.74 10.33
CA VAL A 53 1.43 -11.22 10.34
C VAL A 53 0.64 -11.75 11.54
N GLY A 54 0.88 -11.20 12.73
CA GLY A 54 0.24 -11.66 13.96
C GLY A 54 -1.28 -11.49 14.00
N ASP A 55 -1.83 -10.56 13.23
CA ASP A 55 -3.26 -10.24 13.24
C ASP A 55 -4.01 -10.74 12.00
N ILE A 56 -3.31 -11.39 11.07
CA ILE A 56 -3.88 -11.81 9.78
C ILE A 56 -5.19 -12.60 9.93
N LYS A 57 -5.25 -13.54 10.87
CA LYS A 57 -6.45 -14.37 11.08
C LYS A 57 -7.68 -13.56 11.48
N LYS A 58 -7.47 -12.47 12.23
CA LYS A 58 -8.55 -11.60 12.68
C LYS A 58 -9.08 -10.72 11.54
N CYS A 59 -8.24 -10.44 10.53
CA CYS A 59 -8.62 -9.66 9.35
C CYS A 59 -9.71 -10.32 8.51
N GLN A 60 -9.87 -11.63 8.57
CA GLN A 60 -10.94 -12.32 7.86
C GLN A 60 -12.34 -11.81 8.24
N PHE A 61 -12.56 -11.54 9.52
CA PHE A 61 -13.84 -11.00 10.01
C PHE A 61 -14.06 -9.58 9.51
N ILE A 62 -13.01 -8.73 9.53
CA ILE A 62 -13.06 -7.37 9.00
C ILE A 62 -13.41 -7.41 7.51
N ALA A 63 -12.68 -8.23 6.74
CA ALA A 63 -12.87 -8.35 5.31
C ALA A 63 -14.29 -8.81 4.93
N LYS A 64 -14.81 -9.84 5.59
CA LYS A 64 -16.19 -10.32 5.36
C LYS A 64 -17.25 -9.29 5.73
N SER A 65 -17.03 -8.52 6.81
CA SER A 65 -17.96 -7.45 7.20
C SER A 65 -17.99 -6.33 6.17
N LEU A 66 -16.82 -5.91 5.66
CA LEU A 66 -16.71 -4.89 4.62
C LEU A 66 -17.33 -5.36 3.30
N GLN A 67 -17.07 -6.62 2.89
CA GLN A 67 -17.70 -7.21 1.70
C GLN A 67 -19.22 -7.25 1.85
N LYS A 68 -19.75 -7.61 3.02
CA LYS A 68 -21.20 -7.60 3.30
C LYS A 68 -21.82 -6.20 3.18
N LEU A 69 -21.06 -5.14 3.51
CA LEU A 69 -21.46 -3.75 3.31
C LEU A 69 -21.36 -3.30 1.84
N GLY A 70 -20.83 -4.14 0.94
CA GLY A 70 -20.74 -3.91 -0.49
C GLY A 70 -19.42 -3.29 -0.98
N TYR A 71 -18.40 -3.18 -0.13
CA TYR A 71 -17.09 -2.68 -0.52
C TYR A 71 -16.24 -3.74 -1.22
N ARG A 72 -15.43 -3.32 -2.17
CA ARG A 72 -14.27 -4.07 -2.64
C ARG A 72 -13.22 -4.05 -1.54
N VAL A 73 -12.63 -5.20 -1.23
CA VAL A 73 -11.72 -5.32 -0.08
C VAL A 73 -10.35 -5.72 -0.53
N PHE A 74 -9.36 -4.90 -0.20
CA PHE A 74 -7.93 -5.16 -0.42
C PHE A 74 -7.26 -5.45 0.91
N LEU A 75 -6.23 -6.30 0.91
CA LEU A 75 -5.43 -6.58 2.09
C LEU A 75 -3.99 -6.14 1.86
N ASN A 76 -3.41 -5.38 2.79
CA ASN A 76 -2.02 -4.94 2.75
C ASN A 76 -1.22 -5.58 3.90
N LEU A 77 -0.38 -6.55 3.58
CA LEU A 77 0.53 -7.18 4.54
C LEU A 77 1.75 -6.30 4.73
N MET A 78 1.88 -5.75 5.93
CA MET A 78 3.00 -4.88 6.32
C MET A 78 4.21 -5.69 6.76
N GLN A 79 5.42 -5.10 6.64
CA GLN A 79 6.70 -5.67 7.06
C GLN A 79 6.99 -7.03 6.41
N ILE A 80 6.74 -7.12 5.10
CA ILE A 80 6.96 -8.36 4.33
C ILE A 80 8.43 -8.79 4.38
N ASP A 81 9.34 -7.85 4.46
CA ASP A 81 10.78 -7.99 4.55
C ASP A 81 11.28 -8.66 5.83
N SER A 82 10.41 -8.80 6.84
CA SER A 82 10.72 -9.43 8.13
C SER A 82 10.24 -10.88 8.24
N ILE A 83 9.63 -11.45 7.20
CA ILE A 83 9.10 -12.82 7.21
C ILE A 83 9.79 -13.71 6.17
N ASP A 84 9.90 -15.00 6.49
CA ASP A 84 10.42 -15.98 5.55
C ASP A 84 9.38 -16.41 4.50
N LYS A 85 9.86 -16.99 3.39
CA LYS A 85 9.02 -17.41 2.26
C LYS A 85 7.95 -18.44 2.66
N SER A 86 8.22 -19.32 3.61
CA SER A 86 7.27 -20.35 4.06
C SER A 86 6.11 -19.74 4.84
N THR A 87 6.41 -18.77 5.69
CA THR A 87 5.42 -17.97 6.42
C THR A 87 4.57 -17.15 5.47
N LEU A 88 5.18 -16.50 4.46
CA LEU A 88 4.47 -15.76 3.44
C LEU A 88 3.50 -16.66 2.65
N SER A 89 3.98 -17.79 2.13
CA SER A 89 3.15 -18.77 1.40
C SER A 89 1.96 -19.24 2.25
N TYR A 90 2.18 -19.57 3.51
CA TYR A 90 1.11 -19.96 4.43
C TYR A 90 0.06 -18.86 4.61
N ILE A 91 0.49 -17.60 4.79
CA ILE A 91 -0.41 -16.46 4.94
C ILE A 91 -1.23 -16.23 3.66
N VAL A 92 -0.58 -16.20 2.51
CA VAL A 92 -1.23 -15.96 1.22
C VAL A 92 -2.29 -17.03 0.95
N LYS A 93 -1.95 -18.30 1.14
CA LYS A 93 -2.88 -19.42 1.01
C LYS A 93 -4.08 -19.31 1.96
N GLN A 94 -3.84 -18.86 3.20
CA GLN A 94 -4.92 -18.60 4.15
C GLN A 94 -5.85 -17.48 3.66
N VAL A 95 -5.29 -16.36 3.18
CA VAL A 95 -6.06 -15.22 2.66
C VAL A 95 -6.84 -15.61 1.41
N GLN A 96 -6.24 -16.39 0.50
CA GLN A 96 -6.90 -16.93 -0.69
C GLN A 96 -8.17 -17.70 -0.33
N SER A 97 -8.13 -18.48 0.75
CA SER A 97 -9.28 -19.28 1.20
C SER A 97 -10.46 -18.44 1.70
N TRP A 98 -10.29 -17.14 1.98
CA TRP A 98 -11.38 -16.30 2.47
C TRP A 98 -12.37 -15.89 1.37
N SER A 99 -11.93 -15.87 0.11
CA SER A 99 -12.72 -15.53 -1.08
C SER A 99 -13.43 -14.17 -1.01
N CYS A 100 -12.87 -13.23 -0.25
CA CYS A 100 -13.43 -11.88 -0.05
C CYS A 100 -12.39 -10.77 -0.21
N ILE A 101 -11.15 -11.11 -0.53
CA ILE A 101 -10.08 -10.17 -0.86
C ILE A 101 -9.91 -10.16 -2.37
N GLU A 102 -9.92 -8.98 -2.97
CA GLU A 102 -9.72 -8.80 -4.40
C GLU A 102 -8.25 -8.61 -4.77
N VAL A 103 -7.51 -7.82 -3.97
CA VAL A 103 -6.09 -7.55 -4.21
C VAL A 103 -5.28 -7.82 -2.95
N PHE A 104 -4.22 -8.60 -3.10
CA PHE A 104 -3.25 -8.82 -2.04
C PHE A 104 -2.06 -7.87 -2.22
N TYR A 105 -1.94 -6.89 -1.33
CA TYR A 105 -0.79 -5.97 -1.28
C TYR A 105 0.28 -6.48 -0.32
N PHE A 106 1.52 -6.24 -0.70
CA PHE A 106 2.65 -6.35 0.20
C PHE A 106 3.37 -5.01 0.34
N ALA A 107 3.91 -4.74 1.55
CA ALA A 107 4.58 -3.48 1.83
C ALA A 107 6.05 -3.71 2.24
N ASP A 108 6.96 -3.06 1.51
CA ASP A 108 8.35 -2.83 1.93
C ASP A 108 8.37 -1.74 2.99
N SER A 109 8.02 -2.12 4.23
CA SER A 109 7.79 -1.16 5.32
C SER A 109 9.06 -0.50 5.84
N PHE A 110 10.22 -1.14 5.66
CA PHE A 110 11.53 -0.58 6.03
C PHE A 110 12.23 0.13 4.88
N GLY A 111 11.72 0.00 3.64
CA GLY A 111 12.35 0.53 2.45
C GLY A 111 13.74 -0.08 2.21
N ASN A 112 13.92 -1.35 2.58
CA ASN A 112 15.21 -2.04 2.52
C ASN A 112 15.27 -3.13 1.43
N MET A 113 14.17 -3.47 0.80
CA MET A 113 14.11 -4.45 -0.28
C MET A 113 14.89 -3.98 -1.52
N ASN A 114 15.28 -4.95 -2.33
CA ASN A 114 15.88 -4.75 -3.65
C ASN A 114 15.08 -5.54 -4.69
N THR A 115 15.42 -5.40 -5.97
CA THR A 115 14.72 -6.05 -7.09
C THR A 115 14.65 -7.56 -6.96
N ASP A 116 15.72 -8.22 -6.44
CA ASP A 116 15.73 -9.66 -6.24
C ASP A 116 14.72 -10.09 -5.16
N SER A 117 14.71 -9.37 -4.03
CA SER A 117 13.75 -9.65 -2.95
C SER A 117 12.31 -9.33 -3.36
N ILE A 118 12.09 -8.32 -4.20
CA ILE A 118 10.78 -8.03 -4.80
C ILE A 118 10.32 -9.18 -5.69
N SER A 119 11.17 -9.62 -6.63
CA SER A 119 10.83 -10.73 -7.54
C SER A 119 10.52 -12.01 -6.77
N ASP A 120 11.36 -12.36 -5.80
CA ASP A 120 11.16 -13.51 -4.92
C ASP A 120 9.82 -13.46 -4.17
N THR A 121 9.46 -12.28 -3.67
CA THR A 121 8.20 -12.03 -2.95
C THR A 121 7.00 -12.19 -3.88
N VAL A 122 7.03 -11.57 -5.07
CA VAL A 122 5.94 -11.67 -6.04
C VAL A 122 5.74 -13.11 -6.49
N ILE A 123 6.82 -13.84 -6.78
CA ILE A 123 6.76 -15.27 -7.16
C ILE A 123 6.14 -16.09 -6.02
N ALA A 124 6.55 -15.86 -4.77
CA ALA A 124 6.00 -16.58 -3.62
C ALA A 124 4.50 -16.31 -3.43
N ILE A 125 4.06 -15.07 -3.64
CA ILE A 125 2.63 -14.71 -3.60
C ILE A 125 1.88 -15.41 -4.74
N LYS A 126 2.35 -15.32 -5.98
CA LYS A 126 1.71 -15.90 -7.16
C LYS A 126 1.52 -17.42 -7.10
N ASN A 127 2.34 -18.12 -6.35
CA ASN A 127 2.20 -19.57 -6.17
C ASN A 127 0.94 -19.97 -5.37
N GLU A 128 0.38 -19.05 -4.59
CA GLU A 128 -0.76 -19.31 -3.68
C GLU A 128 -1.92 -18.32 -3.88
N TRP A 129 -1.79 -17.33 -4.76
CA TRP A 129 -2.74 -16.25 -4.98
C TRP A 129 -3.11 -16.14 -6.46
N ASP A 130 -4.41 -16.25 -6.77
CA ASP A 130 -4.93 -16.33 -8.15
C ASP A 130 -5.47 -14.98 -8.67
N SER A 131 -5.49 -13.94 -7.83
CA SER A 131 -6.01 -12.62 -8.18
C SER A 131 -4.91 -11.56 -8.27
N ASP A 132 -5.29 -10.29 -8.34
CA ASP A 132 -4.35 -9.19 -8.46
C ASP A 132 -3.45 -9.01 -7.24
N ILE A 133 -2.23 -8.53 -7.50
CA ILE A 133 -1.22 -8.23 -6.48
C ILE A 133 -0.91 -6.74 -6.53
N GLY A 134 -0.69 -6.13 -5.36
CA GLY A 134 -0.26 -4.75 -5.22
C GLY A 134 1.06 -4.62 -4.44
N ILE A 135 1.78 -3.53 -4.71
CA ILE A 135 3.00 -3.15 -3.98
C ILE A 135 2.86 -1.77 -3.34
N HIS A 136 3.32 -1.66 -2.10
CA HIS A 136 3.54 -0.41 -1.38
C HIS A 136 5.02 -0.30 -0.99
N ALA A 137 5.79 0.51 -1.70
CA ALA A 137 7.22 0.63 -1.51
C ALA A 137 7.61 1.95 -0.83
N HIS A 138 8.42 1.85 0.25
CA HIS A 138 9.05 3.01 0.88
C HIS A 138 10.44 3.30 0.28
N ASP A 139 10.85 4.57 0.31
CA ASP A 139 12.04 5.07 -0.40
C ASP A 139 13.27 5.29 0.50
N ASN A 140 13.38 4.54 1.58
CA ASN A 140 14.47 4.71 2.56
C ASN A 140 15.87 4.56 1.94
N LYS A 141 16.05 3.60 1.02
CA LYS A 141 17.29 3.37 0.26
C LYS A 141 17.30 4.02 -1.12
N GLY A 142 16.23 4.74 -1.52
CA GLY A 142 16.09 5.27 -2.86
C GLY A 142 15.71 4.19 -3.90
N HIS A 143 15.16 3.06 -3.47
CA HIS A 143 14.82 1.94 -4.34
C HIS A 143 13.33 1.84 -4.69
N ALA A 144 12.47 2.70 -4.11
CA ALA A 144 11.02 2.56 -4.26
C ALA A 144 10.57 2.53 -5.73
N LEU A 145 11.11 3.41 -6.59
CA LEU A 145 10.77 3.42 -8.01
C LEU A 145 11.20 2.13 -8.71
N VAL A 146 12.47 1.75 -8.61
CA VAL A 146 13.00 0.57 -9.29
C VAL A 146 12.37 -0.72 -8.78
N ASN A 147 12.04 -0.81 -7.49
CA ASN A 147 11.32 -1.91 -6.90
C ASN A 147 9.88 -1.99 -7.42
N SER A 148 9.20 -0.85 -7.57
CA SER A 148 7.85 -0.77 -8.14
C SER A 148 7.82 -1.23 -9.60
N ILE A 149 8.76 -0.78 -10.44
CA ILE A 149 8.88 -1.23 -11.84
C ILE A 149 9.19 -2.71 -11.90
N SER A 150 10.16 -3.19 -11.12
CA SER A 150 10.47 -4.62 -11.04
C SER A 150 9.23 -5.45 -10.65
N ALA A 151 8.44 -4.99 -9.69
CA ALA A 151 7.20 -5.67 -9.31
C ALA A 151 6.21 -5.77 -10.48
N VAL A 152 6.06 -4.72 -11.28
CA VAL A 152 5.22 -4.71 -12.50
C VAL A 152 5.74 -5.72 -13.52
N ASP A 153 7.05 -5.80 -13.75
CA ASP A 153 7.67 -6.78 -14.65
C ASP A 153 7.38 -8.23 -14.22
N PHE A 154 7.26 -8.47 -12.92
CA PHE A 154 6.85 -9.76 -12.36
C PHE A 154 5.32 -9.95 -12.26
N GLY A 155 4.53 -8.97 -12.75
CA GLY A 155 3.08 -9.07 -12.95
C GLY A 155 2.27 -8.61 -11.74
N VAL A 156 2.76 -7.61 -11.01
CA VAL A 156 1.97 -6.83 -10.06
C VAL A 156 1.08 -5.86 -10.85
N SER A 157 -0.20 -5.78 -10.51
CA SER A 157 -1.20 -4.97 -11.21
C SER A 157 -1.45 -3.61 -10.55
N TYR A 158 -1.13 -3.47 -9.26
CA TYR A 158 -1.38 -2.28 -8.45
C TYR A 158 -0.09 -1.76 -7.83
N VAL A 159 0.22 -0.49 -8.04
CA VAL A 159 1.40 0.18 -7.49
C VAL A 159 0.99 1.44 -6.75
N ASP A 160 1.37 1.55 -5.49
CA ASP A 160 1.18 2.78 -4.72
C ASP A 160 2.25 3.80 -5.07
N ALA A 161 1.81 5.03 -5.35
CA ALA A 161 2.69 6.16 -5.55
C ALA A 161 2.06 7.46 -5.05
N THR A 162 2.89 8.42 -4.68
CA THR A 162 2.43 9.72 -4.20
C THR A 162 3.24 10.84 -4.85
N ILE A 163 2.65 12.03 -4.99
CA ILE A 163 3.33 13.17 -5.60
C ILE A 163 4.55 13.55 -4.75
N LEU A 164 5.70 13.70 -5.39
CA LEU A 164 7.03 13.88 -4.77
C LEU A 164 7.35 12.83 -3.69
N GLY A 165 6.75 11.64 -3.77
CA GLY A 165 6.91 10.61 -2.78
C GLY A 165 6.33 10.98 -1.40
N MET A 166 5.34 11.89 -1.34
CA MET A 166 4.78 12.37 -0.07
C MET A 166 4.34 11.19 0.81
N GLY A 167 4.93 11.14 2.00
CA GLY A 167 4.66 10.06 2.94
C GLY A 167 5.44 10.25 4.23
N ARG A 168 5.30 9.30 5.13
CA ARG A 168 6.06 9.30 6.38
C ARG A 168 7.54 9.02 6.12
N GLY A 169 8.41 9.79 6.77
CA GLY A 169 9.85 9.55 6.75
C GLY A 169 10.47 9.76 5.37
N ALA A 170 11.09 8.73 4.83
CA ALA A 170 11.72 8.77 3.51
C ALA A 170 10.72 8.90 2.35
N GLY A 171 9.43 8.69 2.63
CA GLY A 171 8.39 8.73 1.62
C GLY A 171 8.21 7.42 0.86
N ASN A 172 7.50 7.51 -0.26
CA ASN A 172 7.07 6.40 -1.08
C ASN A 172 7.59 6.52 -2.52
N THR A 173 7.19 5.62 -3.39
CA THR A 173 7.40 5.75 -4.84
C THR A 173 6.81 7.08 -5.33
N LYS A 174 7.60 7.82 -6.11
CA LYS A 174 7.18 9.11 -6.67
C LYS A 174 6.29 8.89 -7.89
N MET A 175 5.07 9.43 -7.83
CA MET A 175 4.07 9.24 -8.88
C MET A 175 4.52 9.82 -10.22
N GLU A 176 5.08 11.01 -10.23
CA GLU A 176 5.54 11.69 -11.45
C GLU A 176 6.63 10.91 -12.18
N THR A 177 7.57 10.29 -11.46
CA THR A 177 8.62 9.45 -12.07
C THR A 177 8.07 8.08 -12.48
N LEU A 178 7.21 7.47 -11.65
CA LEU A 178 6.58 6.20 -11.98
C LEU A 178 5.78 6.29 -13.28
N LEU A 179 4.99 7.34 -13.48
CA LEU A 179 4.17 7.50 -14.69
C LEU A 179 5.03 7.72 -15.94
N VAL A 180 6.18 8.39 -15.83
CA VAL A 180 7.14 8.51 -16.95
C VAL A 180 7.69 7.12 -17.34
N GLU A 181 8.10 6.32 -16.36
CA GLU A 181 8.61 4.96 -16.62
C GLU A 181 7.53 4.05 -17.24
N ILE A 182 6.33 4.03 -16.67
CA ILE A 182 5.22 3.19 -17.16
C ILE A 182 4.82 3.61 -18.59
N ALA A 183 4.75 4.90 -18.88
CA ALA A 183 4.48 5.39 -20.23
C ALA A 183 5.55 4.92 -21.24
N GLY A 184 6.83 4.90 -20.82
CA GLY A 184 7.93 4.36 -21.62
C GLY A 184 7.83 2.85 -21.90
N LEU A 185 7.19 2.11 -21.01
CA LEU A 185 6.97 0.66 -21.13
C LEU A 185 5.70 0.30 -21.95
N ASN A 186 4.92 1.29 -22.41
CA ASN A 186 3.65 1.10 -23.13
C ASN A 186 2.61 0.27 -22.33
N LEU A 187 2.61 0.38 -21.02
CA LEU A 187 1.67 -0.31 -20.12
C LEU A 187 0.33 0.40 -19.96
N GLY A 188 0.09 1.48 -20.71
CA GLY A 188 -1.15 2.24 -20.70
C GLY A 188 -0.96 3.64 -21.25
N GLU A 189 -2.06 4.39 -21.40
CA GLU A 189 -2.03 5.81 -21.77
C GLU A 189 -1.96 6.66 -20.50
N TYR A 190 -0.78 7.15 -20.19
CA TYR A 190 -0.52 8.01 -19.03
C TYR A 190 0.04 9.35 -19.49
N TYR A 191 -0.43 10.44 -18.86
CA TYR A 191 -0.04 11.81 -19.19
C TYR A 191 0.69 12.44 -17.99
N PRO A 192 1.96 12.10 -17.74
CA PRO A 192 2.71 12.55 -16.56
C PRO A 192 2.87 14.07 -16.53
N ASP A 193 2.90 14.74 -17.68
CA ASP A 193 3.07 16.19 -17.80
C ASP A 193 2.04 16.99 -16.99
N ALA A 194 0.82 16.46 -16.84
CA ALA A 194 -0.23 17.09 -16.04
C ALA A 194 0.13 17.18 -14.54
N LEU A 195 1.00 16.32 -14.04
CA LEU A 195 1.44 16.31 -12.64
C LEU A 195 2.61 17.23 -12.36
N PHE A 196 3.41 17.59 -13.37
CA PHE A 196 4.63 18.36 -13.16
C PHE A 196 4.40 19.73 -12.53
N PRO A 197 3.43 20.56 -12.99
CA PRO A 197 3.14 21.82 -12.32
C PRO A 197 2.73 21.64 -10.86
N LEU A 198 1.87 20.66 -10.57
CA LEU A 198 1.41 20.35 -9.22
C LEU A 198 2.58 19.92 -8.32
N ALA A 199 3.45 19.03 -8.81
CA ALA A 199 4.62 18.58 -8.08
C ALA A 199 5.61 19.72 -7.81
N LEU A 200 5.94 20.52 -8.85
CA LEU A 200 6.99 21.55 -8.78
C LEU A 200 6.53 22.82 -8.06
N GLN A 201 5.25 23.16 -8.05
CA GLN A 201 4.73 24.36 -7.41
C GLN A 201 4.15 24.04 -6.03
N ASP A 202 3.08 23.26 -5.98
CA ASP A 202 2.33 23.08 -4.73
C ASP A 202 3.01 22.07 -3.77
N PHE A 203 3.34 20.87 -4.27
CA PHE A 203 3.90 19.81 -3.44
C PHE A 203 5.36 20.07 -3.02
N ASN A 204 6.14 20.79 -3.83
CA ASN A 204 7.50 21.18 -3.46
C ASN A 204 7.53 22.11 -2.22
N GLU A 205 6.57 23.04 -2.10
CA GLU A 205 6.45 23.87 -0.91
C GLU A 205 5.99 23.06 0.31
N LEU A 206 5.07 22.11 0.13
CA LEU A 206 4.69 21.19 1.18
C LEU A 206 5.85 20.31 1.63
N GLN A 207 6.67 19.81 0.69
CA GLN A 207 7.84 18.99 0.99
C GLN A 207 8.87 19.76 1.82
N LYS A 208 9.15 21.01 1.45
CA LYS A 208 10.04 21.89 2.26
C LYS A 208 9.49 22.12 3.67
N LYS A 209 8.18 22.31 3.79
CA LYS A 209 7.53 22.57 5.07
C LYS A 209 7.51 21.36 5.99
N TYR A 210 7.22 20.16 5.47
CA TYR A 210 7.02 18.92 6.25
C TYR A 210 8.22 17.97 6.20
N ASN A 211 9.20 18.26 5.37
CA ASN A 211 10.51 17.62 5.31
C ASN A 211 10.48 16.10 5.13
N TRP A 212 9.57 15.58 4.26
CA TRP A 212 9.65 14.17 3.87
C TRP A 212 10.67 13.98 2.75
N GLY A 213 11.20 12.76 2.66
CA GLY A 213 12.15 12.37 1.61
C GLY A 213 13.36 11.62 2.17
N SER A 214 14.19 11.15 1.26
CA SER A 214 15.37 10.37 1.60
C SER A 214 16.39 11.20 2.38
N SER A 215 16.98 10.60 3.40
CA SER A 215 18.09 11.18 4.19
C SER A 215 19.06 10.08 4.60
N ILE A 216 20.26 10.47 5.03
CA ILE A 216 21.24 9.51 5.56
C ILE A 216 20.68 8.70 6.74
N TYR A 217 19.86 9.31 7.58
CA TYR A 217 19.27 8.64 8.74
C TYR A 217 18.25 7.57 8.32
N TYR A 218 17.38 7.85 7.34
CA TYR A 218 16.46 6.86 6.80
C TYR A 218 17.18 5.76 6.05
N TYR A 219 18.23 6.08 5.30
CA TYR A 219 19.07 5.09 4.65
C TYR A 219 19.70 4.12 5.67
N LEU A 220 20.32 4.66 6.73
CA LEU A 220 20.91 3.86 7.79
C LEU A 220 19.84 3.03 8.55
N SER A 221 18.66 3.60 8.79
CA SER A 221 17.56 2.83 9.42
C SER A 221 17.19 1.60 8.59
N ALA A 222 17.11 1.74 7.28
CA ALA A 222 16.82 0.62 6.38
C ALA A 222 17.96 -0.42 6.37
N VAL A 223 19.22 0.01 6.36
CA VAL A 223 20.39 -0.88 6.41
C VAL A 223 20.41 -1.72 7.69
N HIS A 224 19.99 -1.13 8.81
CA HIS A 224 20.01 -1.78 10.13
C HIS A 224 18.65 -2.37 10.55
N GLY A 225 17.63 -2.38 9.68
CA GLY A 225 16.31 -2.90 10.00
C GLY A 225 15.60 -2.15 11.13
N ILE A 226 15.87 -0.84 11.26
CA ILE A 226 15.26 0.02 12.28
C ILE A 226 14.02 0.69 11.67
N HIS A 227 12.88 0.58 12.36
CA HIS A 227 11.64 1.16 11.86
C HIS A 227 11.76 2.70 11.75
N PRO A 228 11.35 3.32 10.61
CA PRO A 228 11.53 4.76 10.34
C PRO A 228 10.92 5.69 11.40
N THR A 229 9.92 5.25 12.13
CA THR A 229 9.28 6.04 13.21
C THR A 229 10.27 6.47 14.30
N TYR A 230 11.29 5.66 14.59
CA TYR A 230 12.30 6.03 15.57
C TYR A 230 13.17 7.20 15.12
N ILE A 231 13.41 7.30 13.81
CA ILE A 231 14.15 8.43 13.22
C ILE A 231 13.31 9.71 13.25
N GLN A 232 11.99 9.61 13.07
CA GLN A 232 11.09 10.77 13.14
C GLN A 232 10.97 11.39 14.53
N ALA A 233 11.25 10.60 15.57
CA ALA A 233 11.20 11.05 16.96
C ALA A 233 12.52 11.73 17.42
N MET A 234 13.57 11.70 16.60
CA MET A 234 14.88 12.35 16.84
C MET A 234 14.90 13.77 16.31
#